data_4ab5e1c09f6628683de70598d907cfb3
#
_entry.id   4ab5e1c09f6628683de70598d907cfb3
#
_cell.length_a   1.000
_cell.length_b   1.000
_cell.length_c   1.000
_cell.angle_alpha   90.00
_cell.angle_beta   90.00
_cell.angle_gamma   90.00
#
_symmetry.space_group_name_H-M   'P 1'
#
loop_
_entity.id
_entity.type
_entity.pdbx_description
1 polymer ?
#
loop_
_entity_poly.entity_id
_entity_poly.type
_entity_poly.pdbx_seq_one_letter_code
_entity_poly.pdbx_strand_id
1 'polypeptide(L)'
;MQFNSSKFATGRQDIAQQTALSAVHPSSHFFIKTSLFSIVVGTVLSLSACGGGSAGNPSSSAPAAGAGMSAPATMGEKIFKDVSLSASGKQSCATCHNPDNAHAQSNDLSVQLGGPNMDVPGFRAVPSLRYLNLTPAFSFGADGKPSGGFDRDGRAASLSAQAERPFLAPHEMANASKADVVAKLQRAAYASEFKQAFGAGIFDNADLAFDRIQFALQQYQKEDEEFHPYDSKYDQFLAGRVKLDAAELRGLALFNNPTKGNCAACHISSKGSNGASPLFTDFSYDNIGVPRNYAIPASADASYFDLGLCGPDRSDLTERSNLCGAFKVPTLRNVATRKVFFHNGRFKNLRDALGFYVRRDTNPEEWYPTAADGSVLKFDDLPAAYVGNVNITEVPYNRKRGMPAALTSAEIDDVVKFLGTLNDGYKP
;
A
#
# COMPACT_ATOMS: atom_id res chain seq x y z
N MET A 1 9.79 -67.44 -5.92
CA MET A 1 8.53 -67.81 -5.28
C MET A 1 7.56 -66.71 -5.61
N GLN A 2 6.91 -66.79 -6.70
CA GLN A 2 5.66 -67.42 -7.10
C GLN A 2 4.44 -66.98 -6.32
N PHE A 3 3.58 -66.26 -7.11
CA PHE A 3 2.11 -66.27 -7.15
C PHE A 3 1.36 -65.60 -5.98
N ASN A 4 0.34 -64.81 -6.21
CA ASN A 4 -0.82 -65.03 -7.07
C ASN A 4 -1.65 -63.77 -7.31
N SER A 5 -2.24 -63.70 -8.49
CA SER A 5 -3.27 -62.78 -8.97
C SER A 5 -4.67 -63.18 -8.47
N SER A 6 -5.59 -62.22 -8.33
CA SER A 6 -7.00 -62.44 -8.71
C SER A 6 -7.72 -61.08 -8.90
N LYS A 7 -8.13 -60.90 -10.01
CA LYS A 7 -9.26 -60.37 -10.81
C LYS A 7 -10.63 -60.49 -10.13
N PHE A 8 -11.48 -59.47 -10.36
CA PHE A 8 -12.90 -59.48 -10.82
C PHE A 8 -13.45 -58.08 -10.54
N ALA A 9 -13.94 -57.33 -11.41
CA ALA A 9 -14.85 -57.31 -12.55
C ALA A 9 -16.05 -56.38 -12.28
N THR A 10 -16.16 -55.39 -13.12
CA THR A 10 -17.34 -54.79 -13.79
C THR A 10 -18.66 -54.55 -13.05
N GLY A 11 -19.17 -53.31 -13.16
CA GLY A 11 -20.58 -53.00 -13.00
C GLY A 11 -20.88 -51.61 -13.58
N ARG A 12 -21.18 -51.55 -14.89
CA ARG A 12 -21.88 -50.43 -15.53
C ARG A 12 -23.34 -50.44 -15.11
N GLN A 13 -23.91 -49.27 -14.86
CA GLN A 13 -25.31 -49.01 -15.20
C GLN A 13 -25.49 -47.53 -15.57
N ASP A 14 -25.81 -47.35 -16.85
CA ASP A 14 -26.44 -46.16 -17.44
C ASP A 14 -27.89 -46.06 -16.96
N ILE A 15 -28.38 -44.88 -16.67
CA ILE A 15 -29.79 -44.52 -16.89
C ILE A 15 -29.88 -43.06 -17.36
N ALA A 16 -30.62 -42.93 -18.44
CA ALA A 16 -30.83 -41.79 -19.30
C ALA A 16 -31.78 -40.71 -18.75
N GLN A 17 -31.57 -39.54 -19.29
CA GLN A 17 -32.52 -38.51 -19.74
C GLN A 17 -33.90 -38.40 -19.08
N GLN A 18 -34.21 -37.15 -18.65
CA GLN A 18 -35.50 -36.58 -19.03
C GLN A 18 -35.39 -35.02 -19.12
N THR A 19 -35.63 -34.57 -20.35
CA THR A 19 -35.94 -33.22 -20.78
C THR A 19 -37.35 -32.81 -20.37
N ALA A 20 -37.54 -31.58 -19.94
CA ALA A 20 -38.80 -30.87 -20.13
C ALA A 20 -38.58 -29.34 -20.19
N LEU A 21 -38.80 -28.80 -21.39
CA LEU A 21 -39.05 -27.37 -21.65
C LEU A 21 -40.36 -26.95 -21.01
N SER A 22 -40.39 -25.69 -20.53
CA SER A 22 -41.57 -24.81 -20.64
C SER A 22 -41.15 -23.36 -20.57
N ALA A 23 -41.29 -22.69 -21.68
CA ALA A 23 -41.29 -21.27 -21.86
C ALA A 23 -42.68 -20.71 -21.58
N VAL A 24 -42.80 -19.57 -20.90
CA VAL A 24 -43.87 -18.59 -21.09
C VAL A 24 -43.39 -17.21 -20.67
N HIS A 25 -43.31 -16.29 -21.60
CA HIS A 25 -43.53 -14.85 -21.50
C HIS A 25 -44.98 -14.57 -21.93
N PRO A 26 -45.60 -13.39 -21.74
CA PRO A 26 -45.11 -12.04 -21.46
C PRO A 26 -46.09 -11.15 -20.60
N SER A 27 -45.77 -9.85 -20.62
CA SER A 27 -46.66 -8.67 -20.54
C SER A 27 -46.67 -7.88 -19.22
N SER A 28 -45.93 -6.80 -19.24
CA SER A 28 -46.35 -5.38 -19.23
C SER A 28 -47.52 -4.97 -18.29
N HIS A 29 -47.21 -4.03 -17.38
CA HIS A 29 -48.02 -2.82 -17.24
C HIS A 29 -47.28 -1.69 -16.55
N PHE A 30 -47.19 -0.63 -17.30
CA PHE A 30 -46.81 0.74 -17.00
C PHE A 30 -47.85 1.35 -16.04
N PHE A 31 -47.46 1.93 -14.89
CA PHE A 31 -48.26 2.91 -14.20
C PHE A 31 -47.42 4.10 -13.78
N ILE A 32 -47.59 5.15 -14.58
CA ILE A 32 -47.23 6.53 -14.22
C ILE A 32 -48.28 6.99 -13.18
N LYS A 33 -47.80 7.49 -12.04
CA LYS A 33 -48.59 8.38 -11.18
C LYS A 33 -47.84 9.70 -11.01
N THR A 34 -48.21 10.64 -11.82
CA THR A 34 -48.10 12.07 -11.60
C THR A 34 -48.96 12.47 -10.41
N SER A 35 -48.40 13.17 -9.45
CA SER A 35 -49.19 13.99 -8.51
C SER A 35 -48.55 15.36 -8.41
N LEU A 36 -49.27 16.30 -8.92
CA LEU A 36 -49.10 17.74 -8.75
C LEU A 36 -49.55 18.15 -7.34
N PHE A 37 -49.04 19.33 -6.96
CA PHE A 37 -49.61 20.30 -6.02
C PHE A 37 -48.91 20.39 -4.68
N SER A 38 -48.66 21.51 -4.10
CA SER A 38 -49.14 22.91 -4.24
C SER A 38 -48.14 23.83 -3.58
N ILE A 39 -47.95 24.98 -4.16
CA ILE A 39 -47.31 26.15 -3.56
C ILE A 39 -48.20 26.69 -2.49
N VAL A 40 -47.73 26.83 -1.26
CA VAL A 40 -48.31 27.73 -0.24
C VAL A 40 -47.21 28.69 0.20
N VAL A 41 -47.42 29.93 -0.19
CA VAL A 41 -46.70 31.10 0.30
C VAL A 41 -47.34 31.43 1.68
N GLY A 42 -46.50 31.37 2.70
CA GLY A 42 -46.87 31.77 4.05
C GLY A 42 -45.76 32.64 4.64
N THR A 43 -46.01 33.94 4.60
CA THR A 43 -45.25 34.96 5.31
C THR A 43 -45.66 34.91 6.79
N VAL A 44 -44.70 34.70 7.70
CA VAL A 44 -44.92 34.98 9.13
C VAL A 44 -43.66 35.49 9.80
N LEU A 45 -43.87 36.52 10.51
CA LEU A 45 -43.05 37.37 11.37
C LEU A 45 -42.02 36.68 12.28
N SER A 46 -40.95 37.40 12.49
CA SER A 46 -39.93 37.33 13.54
C SER A 46 -40.50 37.32 14.95
N LEU A 47 -40.05 36.42 15.80
CA LEU A 47 -40.02 36.60 17.25
C LEU A 47 -38.72 35.97 17.80
N SER A 48 -37.90 36.78 18.39
CA SER A 48 -36.71 36.41 19.14
C SER A 48 -37.11 35.77 20.47
N ALA A 49 -36.48 34.61 20.77
CA ALA A 49 -36.41 34.13 22.15
C ALA A 49 -35.08 33.40 22.36
N CYS A 50 -34.39 33.78 23.39
CA CYS A 50 -33.15 33.21 23.90
C CYS A 50 -33.33 31.82 24.50
N GLY A 51 -32.30 31.00 24.37
CA GLY A 51 -31.98 29.99 25.38
C GLY A 51 -32.07 28.54 24.92
N GLY A 52 -30.92 27.83 24.93
CA GLY A 52 -30.89 26.37 24.83
C GLY A 52 -29.61 25.89 24.14
N GLY A 53 -28.61 25.46 24.94
CA GLY A 53 -27.34 24.93 24.43
C GLY A 53 -27.55 23.69 23.57
N SER A 54 -27.01 23.73 22.37
CA SER A 54 -26.85 22.56 21.50
C SER A 54 -25.42 22.10 21.56
N ALA A 55 -25.23 20.84 21.91
CA ALA A 55 -23.95 20.14 21.78
C ALA A 55 -23.51 20.20 20.33
N GLY A 56 -22.49 20.99 20.04
CA GLY A 56 -21.91 21.08 18.72
C GLY A 56 -21.16 19.80 18.36
N ASN A 57 -21.57 19.19 17.25
CA ASN A 57 -20.72 18.25 16.54
C ASN A 57 -19.38 18.95 16.19
N PRO A 58 -18.21 18.31 16.41
CA PRO A 58 -16.97 18.88 15.94
C PRO A 58 -16.94 18.78 14.39
N SER A 59 -17.24 19.90 13.74
CA SER A 59 -16.90 20.07 12.33
C SER A 59 -15.37 19.96 12.21
N SER A 60 -14.90 18.94 11.52
CA SER A 60 -13.52 18.88 11.07
C SER A 60 -13.31 19.95 10.00
N SER A 61 -12.97 21.17 10.43
CA SER A 61 -12.48 22.18 9.53
C SER A 61 -11.08 21.74 9.04
N ALA A 62 -10.92 21.61 7.73
CA ALA A 62 -9.60 21.54 7.12
C ALA A 62 -8.76 22.75 7.58
N PRO A 63 -7.46 22.58 7.87
CA PRO A 63 -6.60 23.70 8.26
C PRO A 63 -6.60 24.75 7.14
N ALA A 64 -6.70 26.01 7.52
CA ALA A 64 -6.54 27.13 6.60
C ALA A 64 -5.11 27.10 6.04
N ALA A 65 -4.97 27.18 4.71
CA ALA A 65 -3.67 27.28 4.05
C ALA A 65 -2.90 28.49 4.61
N GLY A 66 -1.74 28.23 5.27
CA GLY A 66 -0.88 29.26 5.84
C GLY A 66 -0.73 29.23 7.36
N ALA A 67 -1.41 28.34 8.11
CA ALA A 67 -1.09 28.10 9.51
C ALA A 67 0.10 27.13 9.58
N GLY A 68 1.17 27.50 10.30
CA GLY A 68 2.27 26.56 10.59
C GLY A 68 1.77 25.29 11.26
N MET A 69 2.59 24.22 11.27
CA MET A 69 2.27 22.95 11.94
C MET A 69 1.81 23.18 13.39
N SER A 70 0.86 22.35 13.83
CA SER A 70 0.44 22.32 15.25
C SER A 70 1.61 21.95 16.17
N ALA A 71 1.50 22.27 17.46
CA ALA A 71 2.52 21.87 18.45
C ALA A 71 2.76 20.33 18.45
N PRO A 72 1.74 19.46 18.38
CA PRO A 72 1.97 18.02 18.19
C PRO A 72 2.73 17.68 16.90
N ALA A 73 2.41 18.29 15.76
CA ALA A 73 3.10 18.03 14.50
C ALA A 73 4.57 18.46 14.55
N THR A 74 4.85 19.64 15.14
CA THR A 74 6.23 20.11 15.38
C THR A 74 7.02 19.14 16.27
N MET A 75 6.38 18.55 17.30
CA MET A 75 7.03 17.52 18.10
C MET A 75 7.26 16.25 17.26
N GLY A 76 6.33 15.89 16.41
CA GLY A 76 6.47 14.77 15.47
C GLY A 76 7.66 14.91 14.53
N GLU A 77 7.90 16.10 14.00
CA GLU A 77 9.07 16.40 13.18
C GLU A 77 10.38 16.18 13.94
N LYS A 78 10.48 16.72 15.17
CA LYS A 78 11.67 16.53 16.01
C LYS A 78 11.93 15.06 16.33
N ILE A 79 10.88 14.33 16.70
CA ILE A 79 10.94 12.87 16.98
C ILE A 79 11.35 12.10 15.72
N PHE A 80 10.82 12.44 14.56
CA PHE A 80 11.12 11.78 13.28
C PHE A 80 12.61 11.86 12.92
N LYS A 81 13.28 12.91 13.31
CA LYS A 81 14.70 13.19 13.02
C LYS A 81 15.66 12.78 14.16
N ASP A 82 15.14 12.42 15.33
CA ASP A 82 15.96 12.20 16.53
C ASP A 82 16.54 10.77 16.60
N VAL A 83 17.84 10.65 16.33
CA VAL A 83 18.57 9.39 16.42
C VAL A 83 18.72 8.87 17.86
N SER A 84 18.66 9.76 18.87
CA SER A 84 18.85 9.41 20.28
C SER A 84 17.72 8.52 20.81
N LEU A 85 16.59 8.47 20.11
CA LEU A 85 15.45 7.62 20.45
C LEU A 85 15.62 6.15 20.02
N SER A 86 16.73 5.78 19.36
CA SER A 86 17.04 4.39 19.04
C SER A 86 17.96 3.75 20.07
N ALA A 87 18.03 2.40 20.09
CA ALA A 87 18.99 1.67 20.92
C ALA A 87 20.44 1.94 20.50
N SER A 88 20.68 2.13 19.20
CA SER A 88 22.00 2.43 18.66
C SER A 88 22.44 3.89 18.88
N GLY A 89 21.51 4.82 19.10
CA GLY A 89 21.77 6.26 19.07
C GLY A 89 22.19 6.79 17.68
N LYS A 90 22.00 6.00 16.61
CA LYS A 90 22.45 6.30 15.25
C LYS A 90 21.34 6.24 14.21
N GLN A 91 20.13 5.89 14.60
CA GLN A 91 18.99 5.65 13.71
C GLN A 91 17.75 6.42 14.16
N SER A 92 17.11 7.08 13.23
CA SER A 92 15.80 7.73 13.38
C SER A 92 14.87 7.28 12.25
N CYS A 93 13.62 7.76 12.23
CA CYS A 93 12.72 7.50 11.10
C CYS A 93 13.33 8.04 9.79
N ALA A 94 13.91 9.24 9.82
CA ALA A 94 14.56 9.88 8.66
C ALA A 94 15.77 9.09 8.11
N THR A 95 16.39 8.23 8.90
CA THR A 95 17.52 7.38 8.45
C THR A 95 17.10 6.42 7.35
N CYS A 96 15.91 5.81 7.48
CA CYS A 96 15.36 4.88 6.51
C CYS A 96 14.35 5.56 5.56
N HIS A 97 13.62 6.56 6.06
CA HIS A 97 12.63 7.36 5.34
C HIS A 97 13.19 8.75 5.04
N ASN A 98 14.17 8.82 4.12
CA ASN A 98 14.89 10.06 3.81
C ASN A 98 13.97 11.12 3.19
N PRO A 99 13.80 12.31 3.82
CA PRO A 99 12.99 13.39 3.27
C PRO A 99 13.42 13.82 1.86
N ASP A 100 14.72 13.87 1.59
CA ASP A 100 15.27 14.24 0.27
C ASP A 100 14.97 13.21 -0.82
N ASN A 101 14.46 12.03 -0.47
CA ASN A 101 14.05 10.99 -1.41
C ASN A 101 12.58 10.59 -1.22
N ALA A 102 11.70 11.57 -1.14
CA ALA A 102 10.27 11.37 -0.97
C ALA A 102 9.91 10.49 0.25
N HIS A 103 10.62 10.66 1.36
CA HIS A 103 10.46 9.87 2.59
C HIS A 103 10.53 8.35 2.34
N ALA A 104 11.40 7.94 1.41
CA ALA A 104 11.73 6.56 1.10
C ALA A 104 13.23 6.33 1.26
N GLN A 105 13.67 5.06 1.21
CA GLN A 105 15.11 4.76 1.21
C GLN A 105 15.80 5.38 -0.01
N SER A 106 16.99 5.94 0.18
CA SER A 106 17.80 6.57 -0.87
C SER A 106 18.87 5.64 -1.46
N ASN A 107 19.16 4.53 -0.80
CA ASN A 107 20.11 3.51 -1.25
C ASN A 107 19.41 2.36 -1.99
N ASP A 108 20.19 1.42 -2.50
CA ASP A 108 19.73 0.24 -3.25
C ASP A 108 19.74 -1.06 -2.44
N LEU A 109 19.90 -1.00 -1.11
CA LEU A 109 19.79 -2.17 -0.25
C LEU A 109 18.39 -2.77 -0.36
N SER A 110 18.30 -4.09 -0.49
CA SER A 110 17.01 -4.79 -0.53
C SER A 110 16.21 -4.56 0.74
N VAL A 111 16.90 -4.53 1.87
CA VAL A 111 16.38 -4.21 3.21
C VAL A 111 17.38 -3.33 3.94
N GLN A 112 16.90 -2.50 4.86
CA GLN A 112 17.79 -1.67 5.67
C GLN A 112 18.36 -2.47 6.84
N LEU A 113 19.47 -1.99 7.39
CA LEU A 113 20.07 -2.50 8.60
C LEU A 113 19.63 -1.63 9.78
N GLY A 114 19.34 -2.26 10.91
CA GLY A 114 19.00 -1.61 12.17
C GLY A 114 19.56 -2.38 13.36
N GLY A 115 18.87 -2.34 14.49
CA GLY A 115 19.32 -2.98 15.71
C GLY A 115 20.32 -2.15 16.51
N PRO A 116 20.77 -2.62 17.69
CA PRO A 116 21.64 -1.87 18.59
C PRO A 116 22.98 -1.51 17.97
N ASN A 117 23.48 -2.33 17.04
CA ASN A 117 24.77 -2.12 16.36
C ASN A 117 24.61 -1.66 14.91
N MET A 118 23.39 -1.47 14.39
CA MET A 118 23.10 -1.18 12.99
C MET A 118 23.53 -2.29 12.02
N ASP A 119 23.49 -3.55 12.45
CA ASP A 119 23.94 -4.74 11.70
C ASP A 119 22.83 -5.80 11.51
N VAL A 120 21.64 -5.57 12.07
CA VAL A 120 20.51 -6.49 11.94
C VAL A 120 19.70 -6.15 10.70
N PRO A 121 19.60 -7.05 9.69
CA PRO A 121 18.85 -6.80 8.48
C PRO A 121 17.34 -6.86 8.74
N GLY A 122 16.59 -5.96 8.10
CA GLY A 122 15.14 -6.05 8.01
C GLY A 122 14.67 -7.15 7.06
N PHE A 123 13.36 -7.23 6.84
CA PHE A 123 12.74 -8.26 6.01
C PHE A 123 12.09 -7.69 4.73
N ARG A 124 11.78 -6.40 4.74
CA ARG A 124 11.08 -5.71 3.63
C ARG A 124 11.78 -4.43 3.22
N ALA A 125 11.68 -4.09 1.94
CA ALA A 125 12.12 -2.79 1.42
C ALA A 125 11.30 -1.67 2.04
N VAL A 126 11.96 -0.56 2.39
CA VAL A 126 11.33 0.59 3.03
C VAL A 126 10.36 1.29 2.07
N PRO A 127 9.08 1.47 2.41
CA PRO A 127 8.13 2.24 1.60
C PRO A 127 8.38 3.74 1.71
N SER A 128 7.84 4.52 0.76
CA SER A 128 7.65 5.96 0.98
C SER A 128 6.57 6.18 2.04
N LEU A 129 6.75 7.24 2.84
CA LEU A 129 5.72 7.73 3.76
C LEU A 129 4.86 8.85 3.16
N ARG A 130 5.14 9.27 1.91
CA ARG A 130 4.31 10.27 1.24
C ARG A 130 2.94 9.71 0.88
N TYR A 131 1.92 10.59 0.93
CA TYR A 131 0.54 10.30 0.51
C TYR A 131 -0.20 9.24 1.33
N LEU A 132 0.21 9.03 2.58
CA LEU A 132 -0.45 8.08 3.48
C LEU A 132 -1.63 8.70 4.25
N ASN A 133 -1.77 10.01 4.26
CA ASN A 133 -2.82 10.75 4.97
C ASN A 133 -4.25 10.40 4.51
N LEU A 134 -4.41 9.87 3.29
CA LEU A 134 -5.70 9.44 2.73
C LEU A 134 -5.89 7.92 2.71
N THR A 135 -4.96 7.16 3.29
CA THR A 135 -5.10 5.70 3.39
C THR A 135 -6.27 5.34 4.31
N PRO A 136 -7.28 4.58 3.82
CA PRO A 136 -8.39 4.14 4.67
C PRO A 136 -7.91 3.09 5.69
N ALA A 137 -8.66 2.92 6.77
CA ALA A 137 -8.44 1.80 7.68
C ALA A 137 -8.61 0.46 6.94
N PHE A 138 -7.91 -0.58 7.42
CA PHE A 138 -8.06 -1.92 6.85
C PHE A 138 -9.50 -2.43 7.03
N SER A 139 -10.08 -2.93 5.95
CA SER A 139 -11.42 -3.52 5.96
C SER A 139 -11.59 -4.53 4.84
N PHE A 140 -12.61 -5.37 4.95
CA PHE A 140 -13.09 -6.20 3.85
C PHE A 140 -14.30 -5.53 3.20
N GLY A 141 -14.28 -5.42 1.88
CA GLY A 141 -15.42 -4.97 1.10
C GLY A 141 -16.58 -5.98 1.13
N ALA A 142 -17.74 -5.59 0.58
CA ALA A 142 -18.89 -6.47 0.47
C ALA A 142 -18.62 -7.73 -0.39
N ASP A 143 -17.65 -7.66 -1.29
CA ASP A 143 -17.14 -8.76 -2.10
C ASP A 143 -16.13 -9.65 -1.36
N GLY A 144 -15.85 -9.36 -0.09
CA GLY A 144 -14.88 -10.08 0.74
C GLY A 144 -13.40 -9.75 0.43
N LYS A 145 -13.12 -8.77 -0.43
CA LYS A 145 -11.75 -8.37 -0.76
C LYS A 145 -11.19 -7.40 0.28
N PRO A 146 -9.92 -7.55 0.67
CA PRO A 146 -9.25 -6.65 1.61
C PRO A 146 -8.87 -5.32 0.95
N SER A 147 -8.92 -4.24 1.71
CA SER A 147 -8.47 -2.91 1.29
C SER A 147 -8.00 -2.07 2.49
N GLY A 148 -7.12 -1.10 2.25
CA GLY A 148 -6.69 -0.13 3.26
C GLY A 148 -5.63 -0.65 4.23
N GLY A 149 -5.52 0.02 5.39
CA GLY A 149 -4.50 -0.26 6.43
C GLY A 149 -3.11 0.26 6.09
N PHE A 150 -2.27 0.33 7.09
CA PHE A 150 -0.88 0.80 6.97
C PHE A 150 0.09 -0.39 6.97
N ASP A 151 1.34 -0.17 6.65
CA ASP A 151 2.32 -1.17 6.23
C ASP A 151 1.95 -1.86 4.90
N ARG A 152 2.82 -2.76 4.42
CA ARG A 152 2.61 -3.47 3.14
C ARG A 152 1.55 -4.56 3.21
N ASP A 153 1.18 -4.97 4.43
CA ASP A 153 0.19 -5.99 4.74
C ASP A 153 -1.04 -5.44 5.48
N GLY A 154 -1.12 -4.11 5.66
CA GLY A 154 -2.28 -3.46 6.27
C GLY A 154 -2.51 -3.73 7.74
N ARG A 155 -1.52 -4.27 8.45
CA ARG A 155 -1.65 -4.68 9.87
C ARG A 155 -1.89 -3.54 10.84
N ALA A 156 -1.41 -2.33 10.53
CA ALA A 156 -1.64 -1.17 11.37
C ALA A 156 -2.89 -0.41 10.94
N ALA A 157 -3.74 -0.06 11.90
CA ALA A 157 -5.04 0.57 11.64
C ALA A 157 -4.94 2.07 11.36
N SER A 158 -3.85 2.72 11.76
CA SER A 158 -3.62 4.16 11.62
C SER A 158 -2.12 4.47 11.50
N LEU A 159 -1.77 5.69 11.08
CA LEU A 159 -0.39 6.18 11.12
C LEU A 159 0.18 6.16 12.55
N SER A 160 -0.64 6.49 13.54
CA SER A 160 -0.23 6.42 14.95
C SER A 160 0.11 4.98 15.35
N ALA A 161 -0.76 4.02 15.06
CA ALA A 161 -0.52 2.61 15.36
C ALA A 161 0.69 2.04 14.61
N GLN A 162 0.92 2.48 13.37
CA GLN A 162 2.09 2.06 12.58
C GLN A 162 3.40 2.52 13.24
N ALA A 163 3.43 3.71 13.82
CA ALA A 163 4.64 4.30 14.40
C ALA A 163 5.17 3.55 15.66
N GLU A 164 4.39 2.68 16.27
CA GLU A 164 4.83 1.89 17.45
C GLU A 164 5.98 0.92 17.10
N ARG A 165 5.77 0.14 16.05
CA ARG A 165 6.64 -0.99 15.73
C ARG A 165 8.09 -0.60 15.44
N PRO A 166 8.39 0.43 14.64
CA PRO A 166 9.77 0.84 14.34
C PRO A 166 10.60 1.16 15.58
N PHE A 167 10.00 1.68 16.64
CA PHE A 167 10.72 1.93 17.89
C PHE A 167 11.18 0.65 18.60
N LEU A 168 10.40 -0.43 18.50
CA LEU A 168 10.57 -1.66 19.30
C LEU A 168 11.16 -2.82 18.50
N ALA A 169 11.01 -2.85 17.18
CA ALA A 169 11.45 -3.95 16.33
C ALA A 169 12.98 -4.15 16.41
N PRO A 170 13.46 -5.38 16.69
CA PRO A 170 14.89 -5.65 16.88
C PRO A 170 15.77 -5.32 15.66
N HIS A 171 15.19 -5.31 14.46
CA HIS A 171 15.86 -4.99 13.19
C HIS A 171 15.62 -3.54 12.73
N GLU A 172 15.00 -2.71 13.58
CA GLU A 172 14.78 -1.28 13.38
C GLU A 172 15.43 -0.51 14.56
N MET A 173 14.69 0.33 15.27
CA MET A 173 15.25 1.15 16.36
C MET A 173 15.58 0.35 17.64
N ALA A 174 15.06 -0.87 17.81
CA ALA A 174 15.44 -1.89 18.78
C ALA A 174 15.41 -1.48 20.25
N ASN A 175 14.50 -0.59 20.66
CA ASN A 175 14.35 -0.25 22.06
C ASN A 175 13.76 -1.44 22.83
N ALA A 176 14.18 -1.57 24.09
CA ALA A 176 13.73 -2.66 24.93
C ALA A 176 12.22 -2.58 25.31
N SER A 177 11.67 -1.37 25.37
CA SER A 177 10.28 -1.11 25.73
C SER A 177 9.83 0.31 25.36
N LYS A 178 8.51 0.55 25.43
CA LYS A 178 7.92 1.90 25.35
C LYS A 178 8.50 2.83 26.41
N ALA A 179 8.69 2.34 27.64
CA ALA A 179 9.28 3.11 28.72
C ALA A 179 10.74 3.52 28.44
N ASP A 180 11.51 2.68 27.73
CA ASP A 180 12.88 3.03 27.31
C ASP A 180 12.87 4.20 26.32
N VAL A 181 11.97 4.19 25.33
CA VAL A 181 11.80 5.30 24.40
C VAL A 181 11.44 6.59 25.12
N VAL A 182 10.47 6.52 26.06
CA VAL A 182 10.03 7.67 26.85
C VAL A 182 11.17 8.22 27.72
N ALA A 183 11.96 7.33 28.36
CA ALA A 183 13.11 7.74 29.14
C ALA A 183 14.21 8.42 28.29
N LYS A 184 14.35 8.04 27.03
CA LYS A 184 15.23 8.74 26.08
C LYS A 184 14.68 10.12 25.72
N LEU A 185 13.38 10.21 25.41
CA LEU A 185 12.71 11.47 25.09
C LEU A 185 12.78 12.47 26.27
N GLN A 186 12.69 12.01 27.51
CA GLN A 186 12.85 12.86 28.68
C GLN A 186 14.22 13.56 28.75
N ARG A 187 15.24 13.00 28.11
CA ARG A 187 16.60 13.56 28.02
C ARG A 187 16.86 14.34 26.76
N ALA A 188 15.93 14.33 25.82
CA ALA A 188 16.04 15.08 24.57
C ALA A 188 15.99 16.59 24.82
N ALA A 189 16.68 17.36 23.98
CA ALA A 189 16.73 18.83 24.10
C ALA A 189 15.35 19.50 24.04
N TYR A 190 14.39 18.87 23.41
CA TYR A 190 13.00 19.33 23.25
C TYR A 190 11.99 18.72 24.24
N ALA A 191 12.45 18.05 25.31
CA ALA A 191 11.58 17.45 26.33
C ALA A 191 10.64 18.47 27.01
N SER A 192 11.09 19.72 27.20
CA SER A 192 10.27 20.80 27.74
C SER A 192 9.16 21.21 26.78
N GLU A 193 9.42 21.24 25.48
CA GLU A 193 8.44 21.55 24.45
C GLU A 193 7.40 20.40 24.33
N PHE A 194 7.84 19.15 24.49
CA PHE A 194 6.92 18.00 24.54
C PHE A 194 5.95 18.12 25.74
N LYS A 195 6.45 18.54 26.93
CA LYS A 195 5.58 18.86 28.08
C LYS A 195 4.60 20.02 27.79
N GLN A 196 5.03 21.02 27.06
CA GLN A 196 4.15 22.14 26.66
C GLN A 196 3.04 21.66 25.71
N ALA A 197 3.36 20.77 24.78
CA ALA A 197 2.41 20.25 23.80
C ALA A 197 1.39 19.28 24.39
N PHE A 198 1.81 18.47 25.41
CA PHE A 198 1.01 17.35 25.89
C PHE A 198 0.69 17.37 27.38
N GLY A 199 1.12 18.40 28.09
CA GLY A 199 0.88 18.59 29.53
C GLY A 199 2.12 18.36 30.39
N ALA A 200 2.25 19.14 31.48
CA ALA A 200 3.44 19.14 32.35
C ALA A 200 3.76 17.73 32.94
N GLY A 201 2.72 16.96 33.27
CA GLY A 201 2.82 15.60 33.84
C GLY A 201 2.88 14.48 32.81
N ILE A 202 3.08 14.76 31.52
CA ILE A 202 3.02 13.74 30.47
C ILE A 202 3.97 12.57 30.69
N PHE A 203 5.09 12.79 31.32
CA PHE A 203 6.07 11.74 31.60
C PHE A 203 5.80 10.93 32.87
N ASP A 204 4.75 11.25 33.63
CA ASP A 204 4.37 10.50 34.81
C ASP A 204 3.73 9.15 34.47
N ASN A 205 3.29 8.99 33.19
CA ASN A 205 2.77 7.75 32.63
C ASN A 205 3.46 7.45 31.29
N ALA A 206 4.28 6.40 31.28
CA ALA A 206 5.09 6.05 30.12
C ALA A 206 4.23 5.59 28.91
N ASP A 207 3.13 4.86 29.15
CA ASP A 207 2.25 4.42 28.06
C ASP A 207 1.55 5.62 27.41
N LEU A 208 1.03 6.55 28.21
CA LEU A 208 0.42 7.77 27.70
C LEU A 208 1.46 8.63 26.95
N ALA A 209 2.67 8.77 27.48
CA ALA A 209 3.74 9.51 26.81
C ALA A 209 4.09 8.88 25.45
N PHE A 210 4.17 7.56 25.40
CA PHE A 210 4.43 6.83 24.16
C PHE A 210 3.29 6.99 23.14
N ASP A 211 2.04 6.93 23.59
CA ASP A 211 0.88 7.23 22.72
C ASP A 211 0.95 8.65 22.14
N ARG A 212 1.46 9.63 22.91
CA ARG A 212 1.65 10.99 22.41
C ARG A 212 2.81 11.11 21.41
N ILE A 213 3.87 10.31 21.56
CA ILE A 213 4.92 10.16 20.53
C ILE A 213 4.32 9.68 19.20
N GLN A 214 3.54 8.62 19.26
CA GLN A 214 2.87 8.07 18.06
C GLN A 214 1.90 9.07 17.42
N PHE A 215 1.11 9.75 18.26
CA PHE A 215 0.19 10.78 17.81
C PHE A 215 0.94 11.96 17.16
N ALA A 216 2.04 12.41 17.74
CA ALA A 216 2.87 13.48 17.19
C ALA A 216 3.41 13.12 15.79
N LEU A 217 3.92 11.89 15.61
CA LEU A 217 4.37 11.39 14.31
C LEU A 217 3.25 11.33 13.28
N GLN A 218 2.03 10.94 13.69
CA GLN A 218 0.86 10.98 12.81
C GLN A 218 0.51 12.41 12.39
N GLN A 219 0.54 13.37 13.34
CA GLN A 219 0.21 14.77 13.03
C GLN A 219 1.26 15.37 12.09
N TYR A 220 2.54 15.10 12.30
CA TYR A 220 3.60 15.51 11.41
C TYR A 220 3.34 15.03 9.96
N GLN A 221 3.06 13.73 9.77
CA GLN A 221 2.78 13.18 8.45
C GLN A 221 1.47 13.70 7.82
N LYS A 222 0.54 14.21 8.62
CA LYS A 222 -0.74 14.76 8.12
C LYS A 222 -0.68 16.26 7.83
N GLU A 223 0.13 17.01 8.55
CA GLU A 223 0.12 18.47 8.52
C GLU A 223 1.26 19.05 7.68
N ASP A 224 2.40 18.35 7.61
CA ASP A 224 3.53 18.80 6.82
C ASP A 224 3.28 18.52 5.33
N GLU A 225 3.31 19.58 4.52
CA GLU A 225 3.07 19.53 3.08
C GLU A 225 4.08 18.66 2.33
N GLU A 226 5.29 18.43 2.88
CA GLU A 226 6.28 17.54 2.27
C GLU A 226 5.81 16.11 2.12
N PHE A 227 4.83 15.66 2.93
CA PHE A 227 4.26 14.33 2.80
C PHE A 227 3.19 14.21 1.71
N HIS A 228 2.66 15.33 1.18
CA HIS A 228 1.60 15.29 0.17
C HIS A 228 1.58 16.56 -0.70
N PRO A 229 2.70 16.92 -1.36
CA PRO A 229 2.85 18.20 -2.04
C PRO A 229 1.97 18.37 -3.29
N TYR A 230 1.59 17.30 -3.99
CA TYR A 230 0.79 17.34 -5.23
C TYR A 230 1.32 18.32 -6.28
N ASP A 231 2.63 18.42 -6.44
CA ASP A 231 3.33 19.35 -7.34
C ASP A 231 4.14 18.66 -8.44
N SER A 232 3.84 17.38 -8.72
CA SER A 232 4.48 16.62 -9.80
C SER A 232 4.14 17.19 -11.19
N LYS A 233 4.92 16.85 -12.22
CA LYS A 233 4.60 17.21 -13.61
C LYS A 233 3.21 16.73 -14.02
N TYR A 234 2.80 15.54 -13.54
CA TYR A 234 1.46 15.02 -13.83
C TYR A 234 0.35 15.83 -13.14
N ASP A 235 0.55 16.31 -11.91
CA ASP A 235 -0.40 17.23 -11.27
C ASP A 235 -0.53 18.54 -12.03
N GLN A 236 0.58 19.10 -12.53
CA GLN A 236 0.58 20.30 -13.36
C GLN A 236 -0.14 20.06 -14.70
N PHE A 237 0.04 18.88 -15.30
CA PHE A 237 -0.68 18.46 -16.50
C PHE A 237 -2.18 18.34 -16.26
N LEU A 238 -2.59 17.67 -15.17
CA LEU A 238 -4.01 17.54 -14.81
C LEU A 238 -4.67 18.89 -14.47
N ALA A 239 -3.87 19.87 -14.07
CA ALA A 239 -4.30 21.26 -13.85
C ALA A 239 -4.28 22.12 -15.14
N GLY A 240 -3.86 21.55 -16.28
CA GLY A 240 -3.76 22.27 -17.55
C GLY A 240 -2.60 23.28 -17.64
N ARG A 241 -1.65 23.23 -16.70
CA ARG A 241 -0.53 24.20 -16.63
C ARG A 241 0.69 23.80 -17.46
N VAL A 242 0.88 22.51 -17.69
CA VAL A 242 1.97 21.97 -18.52
C VAL A 242 1.46 20.89 -19.48
N LYS A 243 2.25 20.59 -20.50
CA LYS A 243 1.99 19.47 -21.43
C LYS A 243 2.93 18.32 -21.13
N LEU A 244 2.45 17.10 -21.28
CA LEU A 244 3.30 15.92 -21.37
C LEU A 244 3.91 15.82 -22.77
N ASP A 245 5.13 15.31 -22.87
CA ASP A 245 5.75 15.04 -24.15
C ASP A 245 5.14 13.80 -24.84
N ALA A 246 5.55 13.53 -26.09
CA ALA A 246 4.97 12.44 -26.86
C ALA A 246 5.21 11.05 -26.24
N ALA A 247 6.37 10.81 -25.59
CA ALA A 247 6.68 9.54 -24.93
C ALA A 247 5.88 9.39 -23.63
N GLU A 248 5.79 10.45 -22.82
CA GLU A 248 4.98 10.50 -21.59
C GLU A 248 3.49 10.26 -21.89
N LEU A 249 2.96 10.85 -23.00
CA LEU A 249 1.57 10.63 -23.41
C LEU A 249 1.32 9.20 -23.90
N ARG A 250 2.25 8.61 -24.67
CA ARG A 250 2.15 7.18 -25.04
C ARG A 250 2.22 6.31 -23.80
N GLY A 251 3.12 6.59 -22.85
CA GLY A 251 3.25 5.89 -21.59
C GLY A 251 1.95 5.94 -20.77
N LEU A 252 1.33 7.10 -20.63
CA LEU A 252 0.02 7.26 -19.97
C LEU A 252 -1.07 6.45 -20.68
N ALA A 253 -1.12 6.47 -22.01
CA ALA A 253 -2.08 5.69 -22.78
C ALA A 253 -1.89 4.18 -22.56
N LEU A 254 -0.65 3.68 -22.56
CA LEU A 254 -0.31 2.28 -22.31
C LEU A 254 -0.63 1.86 -20.86
N PHE A 255 -0.35 2.73 -19.91
CA PHE A 255 -0.67 2.54 -18.48
C PHE A 255 -2.17 2.35 -18.26
N ASN A 256 -3.00 3.12 -18.97
CA ASN A 256 -4.46 3.07 -18.87
C ASN A 256 -5.10 2.01 -19.79
N ASN A 257 -4.38 1.42 -20.72
CA ASN A 257 -4.96 0.52 -21.71
C ASN A 257 -5.25 -0.87 -21.10
N PRO A 258 -6.53 -1.29 -21.01
CA PRO A 258 -6.92 -2.55 -20.34
C PRO A 258 -6.46 -3.81 -21.09
N THR A 259 -5.98 -3.69 -22.34
CA THR A 259 -5.47 -4.82 -23.13
C THR A 259 -3.95 -4.85 -23.22
N LYS A 260 -3.26 -3.83 -22.64
CA LYS A 260 -1.82 -3.63 -22.65
C LYS A 260 -1.25 -3.65 -21.22
N GLY A 261 -0.89 -2.48 -20.67
CA GLY A 261 -0.35 -2.38 -19.30
C GLY A 261 -1.38 -2.68 -18.23
N ASN A 262 -2.60 -2.18 -18.42
CA ASN A 262 -3.72 -2.29 -17.48
C ASN A 262 -3.37 -1.82 -16.05
N CYS A 263 -2.34 -0.99 -15.90
CA CYS A 263 -1.84 -0.58 -14.59
C CYS A 263 -2.88 0.23 -13.81
N ALA A 264 -3.71 1.02 -14.53
CA ALA A 264 -4.74 1.86 -13.95
C ALA A 264 -5.92 1.06 -13.32
N ALA A 265 -5.99 -0.25 -13.53
CA ALA A 265 -6.97 -1.10 -12.86
C ALA A 265 -6.81 -1.09 -11.33
N CYS A 266 -5.54 -1.03 -10.84
CA CYS A 266 -5.20 -0.94 -9.42
C CYS A 266 -4.54 0.41 -9.07
N HIS A 267 -3.78 1.00 -10.02
CA HIS A 267 -3.08 2.28 -9.83
C HIS A 267 -3.82 3.42 -10.54
N ILE A 268 -4.98 3.81 -10.01
CA ILE A 268 -5.91 4.78 -10.61
C ILE A 268 -5.20 6.09 -10.94
N SER A 269 -5.17 6.47 -12.24
CA SER A 269 -4.50 7.66 -12.77
C SER A 269 -5.40 8.87 -12.96
N SER A 270 -6.72 8.69 -12.94
CA SER A 270 -7.70 9.76 -13.12
C SER A 270 -7.96 10.53 -11.83
N LYS A 271 -8.36 11.79 -11.95
CA LYS A 271 -8.88 12.58 -10.81
C LYS A 271 -10.09 11.90 -10.20
N GLY A 272 -10.20 12.00 -8.89
CA GLY A 272 -11.42 11.64 -8.17
C GLY A 272 -12.62 12.49 -8.60
N SER A 273 -13.83 12.02 -8.33
CA SER A 273 -15.09 12.73 -8.66
C SER A 273 -15.19 14.12 -8.01
N ASN A 274 -14.50 14.34 -6.90
CA ASN A 274 -14.37 15.61 -6.20
C ASN A 274 -13.20 16.49 -6.72
N GLY A 275 -12.54 16.10 -7.82
CA GLY A 275 -11.39 16.78 -8.39
C GLY A 275 -10.05 16.49 -7.72
N ALA A 276 -10.01 15.61 -6.71
CA ALA A 276 -8.78 15.24 -6.01
C ALA A 276 -7.76 14.63 -6.97
N SER A 277 -6.49 14.97 -6.79
CA SER A 277 -5.38 14.37 -7.54
C SER A 277 -5.27 12.86 -7.26
N PRO A 278 -4.96 12.03 -8.28
CA PRO A 278 -4.88 10.59 -8.12
C PRO A 278 -3.73 10.18 -7.21
N LEU A 279 -3.96 9.18 -6.38
CA LEU A 279 -2.94 8.58 -5.52
C LEU A 279 -2.20 7.42 -6.20
N PHE A 280 -2.64 6.99 -7.37
CA PHE A 280 -2.08 5.84 -8.08
C PHE A 280 -2.07 4.56 -7.22
N THR A 281 -3.15 4.37 -6.48
CA THR A 281 -3.47 3.17 -5.71
C THR A 281 -4.98 3.14 -5.46
N ASP A 282 -5.55 1.95 -5.41
CA ASP A 282 -6.91 1.67 -4.94
C ASP A 282 -6.91 1.09 -3.52
N PHE A 283 -5.71 0.98 -2.91
CA PHE A 283 -5.47 0.36 -1.61
C PHE A 283 -5.88 -1.12 -1.50
N SER A 284 -6.17 -1.78 -2.60
CA SER A 284 -6.46 -3.22 -2.66
C SER A 284 -5.20 -4.06 -2.41
N TYR A 285 -5.35 -5.38 -2.44
CA TYR A 285 -4.28 -6.35 -2.22
C TYR A 285 -4.22 -7.32 -3.38
N ASP A 286 -3.01 -7.65 -3.82
CA ASP A 286 -2.80 -8.64 -4.87
C ASP A 286 -1.57 -9.50 -4.57
N ASN A 287 -1.61 -10.74 -5.03
CA ASN A 287 -0.48 -11.65 -5.06
C ASN A 287 0.04 -11.76 -6.50
N ILE A 288 1.10 -11.04 -6.79
CA ILE A 288 1.71 -11.02 -8.12
C ILE A 288 2.88 -11.99 -8.27
N GLY A 289 3.13 -12.86 -7.28
CA GLY A 289 4.16 -13.89 -7.34
C GLY A 289 5.57 -13.33 -7.53
N VAL A 290 5.95 -12.30 -6.78
CA VAL A 290 7.30 -11.69 -6.85
C VAL A 290 8.36 -12.76 -6.59
N PRO A 291 9.46 -12.85 -7.39
CA PRO A 291 10.52 -13.81 -7.16
C PRO A 291 11.21 -13.62 -5.82
N ARG A 292 11.68 -14.71 -5.23
CA ARG A 292 12.43 -14.70 -3.97
C ARG A 292 13.69 -13.85 -4.08
N ASN A 293 13.96 -13.06 -3.06
CA ASN A 293 15.16 -12.25 -3.00
C ASN A 293 16.19 -12.87 -2.06
N TYR A 294 17.10 -13.63 -2.60
CA TYR A 294 18.19 -14.30 -1.86
C TYR A 294 19.23 -13.33 -1.27
N ALA A 295 19.16 -12.03 -1.59
CA ALA A 295 19.98 -11.02 -0.93
C ALA A 295 19.45 -10.62 0.46
N ILE A 296 18.26 -11.07 0.84
CA ILE A 296 17.73 -10.91 2.20
C ILE A 296 18.19 -12.11 3.03
N PRO A 297 18.94 -11.92 4.15
CA PRO A 297 19.47 -13.04 4.93
C PRO A 297 18.40 -14.03 5.41
N ALA A 298 17.20 -13.57 5.78
CA ALA A 298 16.09 -14.45 6.15
C ALA A 298 15.69 -15.41 5.02
N SER A 299 15.87 -15.01 3.75
CA SER A 299 15.56 -15.86 2.59
C SER A 299 16.59 -17.00 2.38
N ALA A 300 17.67 -17.07 3.16
CA ALA A 300 18.56 -18.24 3.19
C ALA A 300 17.90 -19.45 3.88
N ASP A 301 16.95 -19.21 4.77
CA ASP A 301 16.11 -20.27 5.33
C ASP A 301 14.99 -20.60 4.32
N ALA A 302 15.03 -21.83 3.80
CA ALA A 302 14.06 -22.30 2.81
C ALA A 302 12.62 -22.40 3.37
N SER A 303 12.46 -22.39 4.69
CA SER A 303 11.14 -22.42 5.36
C SER A 303 10.58 -21.02 5.61
N TYR A 304 11.39 -19.97 5.50
CA TYR A 304 10.93 -18.60 5.68
C TYR A 304 10.23 -18.08 4.41
N PHE A 305 9.02 -17.58 4.57
CA PHE A 305 8.26 -16.91 3.53
C PHE A 305 7.56 -15.68 4.10
N ASP A 306 7.65 -14.56 3.40
CA ASP A 306 6.81 -13.40 3.68
C ASP A 306 5.48 -13.54 2.95
N LEU A 307 4.44 -13.90 3.67
CA LEU A 307 3.12 -14.18 3.12
C LEU A 307 2.18 -12.96 3.13
N GLY A 308 2.71 -11.76 3.39
CA GLY A 308 1.92 -10.53 3.38
C GLY A 308 0.76 -10.58 4.37
N LEU A 309 -0.48 -10.59 3.86
CA LEU A 309 -1.69 -10.63 4.70
C LEU A 309 -1.75 -11.82 5.67
N CYS A 310 -1.10 -12.95 5.35
CA CYS A 310 -1.10 -14.16 6.19
C CYS A 310 0.08 -14.23 7.19
N GLY A 311 0.97 -13.26 7.22
CA GLY A 311 2.12 -13.28 8.12
C GLY A 311 3.48 -13.30 7.42
N PRO A 312 4.58 -13.47 8.18
CA PRO A 312 4.62 -13.67 9.65
C PRO A 312 4.36 -12.39 10.46
N ASP A 313 4.47 -11.21 9.87
CA ASP A 313 4.32 -9.92 10.57
C ASP A 313 2.88 -9.61 10.97
N ARG A 314 1.91 -10.14 10.23
CA ARG A 314 0.49 -10.04 10.51
C ARG A 314 -0.04 -11.39 10.99
N SER A 315 -0.74 -11.43 12.13
CA SER A 315 -1.15 -12.68 12.77
C SER A 315 -2.67 -12.91 12.81
N ASP A 316 -3.47 -11.88 12.56
CA ASP A 316 -4.94 -11.96 12.65
C ASP A 316 -5.61 -12.61 11.42
N LEU A 317 -4.87 -12.82 10.32
CA LEU A 317 -5.37 -13.41 9.07
C LEU A 317 -4.66 -14.71 8.66
N THR A 318 -3.93 -15.35 9.56
CA THR A 318 -3.18 -16.59 9.27
C THR A 318 -4.06 -17.73 8.77
N GLU A 319 -5.32 -17.79 9.22
CA GLU A 319 -6.29 -18.80 8.80
C GLU A 319 -6.97 -18.48 7.44
N ARG A 320 -6.70 -17.31 6.88
CA ARG A 320 -7.25 -16.88 5.60
C ARG A 320 -6.32 -17.29 4.46
N SER A 321 -6.16 -18.59 4.24
CA SER A 321 -5.20 -19.18 3.29
C SER A 321 -5.28 -18.61 1.87
N ASN A 322 -6.47 -18.18 1.44
CA ASN A 322 -6.69 -17.52 0.15
C ASN A 322 -6.08 -16.11 0.02
N LEU A 323 -5.60 -15.53 1.12
CA LEU A 323 -4.95 -14.20 1.14
C LEU A 323 -3.42 -14.30 1.24
N CYS A 324 -2.87 -15.51 1.41
CA CYS A 324 -1.44 -15.71 1.58
C CYS A 324 -0.66 -15.33 0.31
N GLY A 325 0.37 -14.49 0.50
CA GLY A 325 1.19 -13.93 -0.57
C GLY A 325 0.68 -12.59 -1.13
N ALA A 326 -0.46 -12.08 -0.64
CA ALA A 326 -1.00 -10.80 -1.08
C ALA A 326 -0.42 -9.62 -0.29
N PHE A 327 -0.04 -8.57 -1.03
CA PHE A 327 0.47 -7.30 -0.51
C PHE A 327 -0.37 -6.14 -1.01
N LYS A 328 -0.41 -5.06 -0.21
CA LYS A 328 -1.16 -3.86 -0.58
C LYS A 328 -0.57 -3.19 -1.82
N VAL A 329 -1.45 -2.77 -2.73
CA VAL A 329 -1.12 -1.96 -3.88
C VAL A 329 -0.60 -0.59 -3.39
N PRO A 330 0.70 -0.26 -3.63
CA PRO A 330 1.28 0.98 -3.16
C PRO A 330 0.90 2.15 -4.06
N THR A 331 1.00 3.37 -3.54
CA THR A 331 1.05 4.55 -4.40
C THR A 331 2.24 4.48 -5.37
N LEU A 332 2.04 4.94 -6.62
CA LEU A 332 3.14 5.12 -7.57
C LEU A 332 3.69 6.55 -7.60
N ARG A 333 3.17 7.45 -6.75
CA ARG A 333 3.78 8.77 -6.60
C ARG A 333 5.23 8.62 -6.16
N ASN A 334 6.14 9.34 -6.80
CA ASN A 334 7.58 9.24 -6.61
C ASN A 334 8.18 7.85 -6.90
N VAL A 335 7.51 6.98 -7.65
CA VAL A 335 8.00 5.63 -7.91
C VAL A 335 9.34 5.62 -8.66
N ALA A 336 9.57 6.62 -9.53
CA ALA A 336 10.81 6.70 -10.32
C ALA A 336 12.03 7.17 -9.51
N THR A 337 11.86 7.70 -8.29
CA THR A 337 13.00 8.02 -7.40
C THR A 337 13.54 6.80 -6.66
N ARG A 338 12.76 5.70 -6.63
CA ARG A 338 13.11 4.51 -5.86
C ARG A 338 14.28 3.75 -6.49
N LYS A 339 15.08 3.13 -5.62
CA LYS A 339 16.22 2.27 -6.00
C LYS A 339 15.92 0.78 -5.86
N VAL A 340 14.80 0.43 -5.21
CA VAL A 340 14.35 -0.95 -5.03
C VAL A 340 12.83 -1.03 -5.14
N PHE A 341 12.34 -2.17 -5.65
CA PHE A 341 10.92 -2.37 -5.97
C PHE A 341 10.40 -3.67 -5.36
N PHE A 342 9.08 -3.71 -5.15
CA PHE A 342 8.29 -4.71 -4.44
C PHE A 342 8.59 -4.79 -2.94
N HIS A 343 7.90 -5.69 -2.24
CA HIS A 343 8.02 -5.83 -0.80
C HIS A 343 9.42 -6.29 -0.36
N ASN A 344 10.03 -7.18 -1.13
CA ASN A 344 11.32 -7.78 -0.83
C ASN A 344 12.53 -7.09 -1.50
N GLY A 345 12.32 -5.97 -2.22
CA GLY A 345 13.40 -5.22 -2.87
C GLY A 345 14.18 -6.02 -3.92
N ARG A 346 13.55 -7.01 -4.57
CA ARG A 346 14.16 -7.90 -5.56
C ARG A 346 14.71 -7.16 -6.77
N PHE A 347 13.98 -6.15 -7.25
CA PHE A 347 14.34 -5.38 -8.44
C PHE A 347 15.00 -4.06 -8.06
N LYS A 348 16.03 -3.65 -8.82
CA LYS A 348 16.88 -2.49 -8.54
C LYS A 348 16.63 -1.30 -9.47
N ASN A 349 15.78 -1.48 -10.48
CA ASN A 349 15.37 -0.41 -11.38
C ASN A 349 13.91 -0.59 -11.82
N LEU A 350 13.28 0.53 -12.17
CA LEU A 350 11.87 0.58 -12.53
C LEU A 350 11.55 -0.19 -13.82
N ARG A 351 12.48 -0.15 -14.80
CA ARG A 351 12.31 -0.83 -16.08
C ARG A 351 12.22 -2.34 -15.92
N ASP A 352 13.07 -2.93 -15.08
CA ASP A 352 13.03 -4.37 -14.78
C ASP A 352 11.78 -4.75 -13.99
N ALA A 353 11.33 -3.91 -13.03
CA ALA A 353 10.07 -4.11 -12.34
C ALA A 353 8.88 -4.15 -13.30
N LEU A 354 8.81 -3.23 -14.28
CA LEU A 354 7.79 -3.25 -15.34
C LEU A 354 7.96 -4.45 -16.27
N GLY A 355 9.20 -4.81 -16.61
CA GLY A 355 9.52 -6.01 -17.39
C GLY A 355 8.95 -7.27 -16.73
N PHE A 356 9.12 -7.38 -15.42
CA PHE A 356 8.54 -8.48 -14.63
C PHE A 356 7.00 -8.51 -14.77
N TYR A 357 6.29 -7.39 -14.57
CA TYR A 357 4.83 -7.35 -14.73
C TYR A 357 4.35 -7.92 -16.05
N VAL A 358 5.01 -7.59 -17.16
CA VAL A 358 4.50 -7.91 -18.51
C VAL A 358 5.10 -9.18 -19.12
N ARG A 359 6.20 -9.71 -18.56
CA ARG A 359 6.88 -10.92 -19.05
C ARG A 359 6.94 -12.06 -18.05
N ARG A 360 6.44 -11.90 -16.84
CA ARG A 360 6.41 -12.92 -15.80
C ARG A 360 5.92 -14.28 -16.29
N ASP A 361 4.88 -14.28 -17.11
CA ASP A 361 4.19 -15.47 -17.57
C ASP A 361 4.58 -15.90 -19.00
N THR A 362 5.13 -14.99 -19.81
CA THR A 362 5.64 -15.32 -21.15
C THR A 362 7.07 -15.82 -21.12
N ASN A 363 7.91 -15.27 -20.24
CA ASN A 363 9.35 -15.54 -20.12
C ASN A 363 9.74 -15.75 -18.65
N PRO A 364 9.18 -16.74 -17.94
CA PRO A 364 9.41 -16.90 -16.50
C PRO A 364 10.89 -17.17 -16.15
N GLU A 365 11.67 -17.74 -17.06
CA GLU A 365 13.11 -17.97 -16.91
C GLU A 365 13.95 -16.69 -16.74
N GLU A 366 13.42 -15.53 -17.14
CA GLU A 366 14.08 -14.24 -16.90
C GLU A 366 14.05 -13.86 -15.41
N TRP A 367 13.11 -14.42 -14.64
CA TRP A 367 12.76 -13.92 -13.32
C TRP A 367 13.00 -14.93 -12.21
N TYR A 368 12.73 -16.21 -12.47
CA TYR A 368 12.75 -17.28 -11.48
C TYR A 368 13.92 -18.25 -11.71
N PRO A 369 14.39 -18.91 -10.66
CA PRO A 369 15.43 -19.92 -10.78
C PRO A 369 14.98 -21.09 -11.67
N THR A 370 15.96 -21.78 -12.25
CA THR A 370 15.75 -23.04 -12.98
C THR A 370 16.25 -24.21 -12.13
N ALA A 371 15.42 -25.23 -11.97
CA ALA A 371 15.80 -26.47 -11.31
C ALA A 371 16.77 -27.32 -12.14
N ALA A 372 17.35 -28.35 -11.53
CA ALA A 372 18.33 -29.23 -12.19
C ALA A 372 17.77 -30.00 -13.40
N ASP A 373 16.46 -30.23 -13.45
CA ASP A 373 15.74 -30.86 -14.56
C ASP A 373 15.35 -29.88 -15.69
N GLY A 374 15.75 -28.60 -15.57
CA GLY A 374 15.46 -27.54 -16.52
C GLY A 374 14.08 -26.88 -16.33
N SER A 375 13.29 -27.30 -15.37
CA SER A 375 12.02 -26.64 -15.05
C SER A 375 12.24 -25.29 -14.34
N VAL A 376 11.36 -24.31 -14.62
CA VAL A 376 11.41 -23.00 -13.97
C VAL A 376 10.63 -23.06 -12.65
N LEU A 377 11.29 -22.73 -11.55
CA LEU A 377 10.72 -22.67 -10.20
C LEU A 377 9.87 -21.42 -10.01
N LYS A 378 8.80 -21.31 -10.81
CA LYS A 378 7.94 -20.13 -10.82
C LYS A 378 7.24 -19.94 -9.47
N PHE A 379 7.23 -18.69 -8.99
CA PHE A 379 6.66 -18.27 -7.70
C PHE A 379 7.42 -18.84 -6.49
N ASP A 380 8.74 -18.89 -6.59
CA ASP A 380 9.67 -19.48 -5.62
C ASP A 380 9.69 -18.78 -4.24
N ASP A 381 9.02 -17.61 -4.09
CA ASP A 381 8.84 -16.93 -2.80
C ASP A 381 7.49 -17.27 -2.12
N LEU A 382 6.87 -18.39 -2.53
CA LEU A 382 5.63 -18.91 -1.95
C LEU A 382 5.74 -20.41 -1.65
N PRO A 383 5.18 -20.88 -0.52
CA PRO A 383 4.94 -22.30 -0.32
C PRO A 383 4.03 -22.85 -1.42
N ALA A 384 4.24 -24.10 -1.82
CA ALA A 384 3.45 -24.76 -2.88
C ALA A 384 1.93 -24.68 -2.64
N ALA A 385 1.50 -24.70 -1.38
CA ALA A 385 0.09 -24.61 -0.98
C ALA A 385 -0.57 -23.28 -1.38
N TYR A 386 0.21 -22.20 -1.56
CA TYR A 386 -0.30 -20.84 -1.83
C TYR A 386 0.01 -20.33 -3.24
N VAL A 387 0.68 -21.11 -4.06
CA VAL A 387 0.95 -20.78 -5.48
C VAL A 387 -0.36 -20.51 -6.24
N GLY A 388 -1.44 -21.23 -5.89
CA GLY A 388 -2.77 -21.02 -6.47
C GLY A 388 -3.40 -19.65 -6.19
N ASN A 389 -2.88 -18.87 -5.23
CA ASN A 389 -3.36 -17.52 -4.92
C ASN A 389 -2.76 -16.45 -5.85
N VAL A 390 -1.78 -16.81 -6.68
CA VAL A 390 -1.14 -15.82 -7.57
C VAL A 390 -2.11 -15.41 -8.66
N ASN A 391 -2.23 -14.09 -8.87
CA ASN A 391 -3.03 -13.53 -9.95
C ASN A 391 -2.43 -13.90 -11.32
N ILE A 392 -3.15 -14.74 -12.08
CA ILE A 392 -2.80 -15.18 -13.43
C ILE A 392 -3.93 -14.92 -14.42
N THR A 393 -4.97 -14.21 -14.03
CA THR A 393 -6.20 -14.03 -14.83
C THR A 393 -6.35 -12.64 -15.41
N GLU A 394 -5.83 -11.64 -14.74
CA GLU A 394 -5.90 -10.25 -15.16
C GLU A 394 -4.77 -9.88 -16.12
N VAL A 395 -5.00 -8.92 -16.99
CA VAL A 395 -3.93 -8.29 -17.79
C VAL A 395 -3.03 -7.48 -16.84
N PRO A 396 -1.69 -7.61 -16.92
CA PRO A 396 -0.88 -8.33 -17.93
C PRO A 396 -0.61 -9.81 -17.63
N TYR A 397 -1.07 -10.35 -16.50
CA TYR A 397 -0.73 -11.67 -15.98
C TYR A 397 -1.42 -12.85 -16.71
N ASN A 398 -2.45 -12.58 -17.51
CA ASN A 398 -3.18 -13.58 -18.29
C ASN A 398 -2.43 -14.10 -19.54
N ARG A 399 -1.20 -13.65 -19.75
CA ARG A 399 -0.32 -14.11 -20.83
C ARG A 399 0.29 -15.46 -20.46
N LYS A 400 0.68 -16.22 -21.48
CA LYS A 400 1.31 -17.54 -21.33
C LYS A 400 2.54 -17.62 -22.20
N ARG A 401 3.42 -18.57 -21.90
CA ARG A 401 4.57 -18.89 -22.76
C ARG A 401 4.14 -19.08 -24.22
N GLY A 402 4.87 -18.47 -25.16
CA GLY A 402 4.54 -18.45 -26.58
C GLY A 402 3.58 -17.34 -27.01
N MET A 403 2.95 -16.61 -26.09
CA MET A 403 2.19 -15.40 -26.41
C MET A 403 3.12 -14.18 -26.43
N PRO A 404 2.80 -13.12 -27.19
CA PRO A 404 3.52 -11.84 -27.07
C PRO A 404 3.30 -11.24 -25.68
N ALA A 405 4.34 -10.64 -25.11
CA ALA A 405 4.23 -9.86 -23.88
C ALA A 405 3.20 -8.72 -24.04
N ALA A 406 2.60 -8.30 -22.93
CA ALA A 406 1.59 -7.23 -22.95
C ALA A 406 2.15 -5.89 -23.45
N LEU A 407 3.42 -5.61 -23.14
CA LEU A 407 4.17 -4.45 -23.64
C LEU A 407 5.48 -4.92 -24.30
N THR A 408 5.86 -4.25 -25.39
CA THR A 408 7.19 -4.32 -25.99
C THR A 408 8.21 -3.56 -25.14
N SER A 409 9.51 -3.76 -25.39
CA SER A 409 10.57 -3.00 -24.70
C SER A 409 10.42 -1.48 -24.87
N ALA A 410 10.07 -1.00 -26.07
CA ALA A 410 9.85 0.42 -26.31
C ALA A 410 8.61 0.96 -25.57
N GLU A 411 7.54 0.18 -25.49
CA GLU A 411 6.34 0.54 -24.72
C GLU A 411 6.64 0.56 -23.20
N ILE A 412 7.50 -0.32 -22.68
CA ILE A 412 7.99 -0.24 -21.30
C ILE A 412 8.73 1.06 -21.06
N ASP A 413 9.60 1.48 -21.99
CA ASP A 413 10.36 2.73 -21.87
C ASP A 413 9.43 3.95 -21.88
N ASP A 414 8.36 3.96 -22.68
CA ASP A 414 7.33 5.00 -22.65
C ASP A 414 6.59 5.03 -21.29
N VAL A 415 6.24 3.86 -20.72
CA VAL A 415 5.61 3.80 -19.38
C VAL A 415 6.57 4.30 -18.29
N VAL A 416 7.87 3.97 -18.35
CA VAL A 416 8.88 4.53 -17.44
C VAL A 416 8.94 6.05 -17.53
N LYS A 417 8.87 6.61 -18.75
CA LYS A 417 8.82 8.07 -18.93
C LYS A 417 7.57 8.68 -18.27
N PHE A 418 6.41 8.08 -18.48
CA PHE A 418 5.19 8.52 -17.80
C PHE A 418 5.33 8.46 -16.28
N LEU A 419 5.81 7.36 -15.69
CA LEU A 419 5.99 7.22 -14.25
C LEU A 419 6.98 8.24 -13.68
N GLY A 420 7.95 8.71 -14.48
CA GLY A 420 8.83 9.83 -14.11
C GLY A 420 8.08 11.14 -13.89
N THR A 421 6.93 11.34 -14.52
CA THR A 421 6.09 12.53 -14.34
C THR A 421 5.37 12.59 -12.99
N LEU A 422 5.40 11.47 -12.22
CA LEU A 422 4.77 11.36 -10.91
C LEU A 422 5.69 11.79 -9.75
N ASN A 423 6.91 12.24 -10.06
CA ASN A 423 7.83 12.75 -9.06
C ASN A 423 7.43 14.16 -8.63
N ASP A 424 7.35 14.36 -7.32
CA ASP A 424 7.10 15.66 -6.72
C ASP A 424 8.27 16.62 -6.93
N GLY A 425 8.01 17.94 -6.70
CA GLY A 425 9.00 18.99 -6.84
C GLY A 425 9.28 19.39 -8.29
N TYR A 426 8.35 19.15 -9.20
CA TYR A 426 8.50 19.54 -10.60
C TYR A 426 8.54 21.08 -10.76
N LYS A 427 9.58 21.56 -11.44
CA LYS A 427 9.73 22.96 -11.83
C LYS A 427 9.62 23.05 -13.34
N PRO A 428 8.65 23.83 -13.88
CA PRO A 428 8.45 24.02 -15.33
C PRO A 428 9.67 24.64 -16.01
#